data_f2be8ce6425a3e48a889b7a9f36f6809
#
_entry.id   f2be8ce6425a3e48a889b7a9f36f6809
#
_cell.length_a   1.000
_cell.length_b   1.000
_cell.length_c   1.000
_cell.angle_alpha   90.00
_cell.angle_beta   90.00
_cell.angle_gamma   90.00
#
_symmetry.space_group_name_H-M   'P 1'
#
loop_
_entity.id
_entity.type
_entity.pdbx_description
1 polymer ?
#
loop_
_entity_poly.entity_id
_entity_poly.type
_entity_poly.pdbx_seq_one_letter_code
_entity_poly.pdbx_strand_id
1 'polypeptide(L)'
;MDERPIGVFDSGLGGLTAVREIRSILPFENIIYFGDTSRVPYGGRSREILLKYARQDVHFLRSFDIKALLVACGTVSSNVLPELQRESDLPILGVVEPACRRALAATRSKRVGLIATAASVRSGAYERTLAAMDGDVTVIARACPLFVPLVENGRYRVGDCVIETVAREYLEPLKAEGIDTLIMGCTHYPLLEEVVAQVMGPGVTLVDSGAQAARQLKDSLTVHDALCSERQGGITLYASDITGDFGALAPQFLREPAPQVLEVDIDKY
;
A
#
# COMPACT_ATOMS: atom_id res chain seq x y z
N MET A 1 4.92 -19.79 18.58
CA MET A 1 4.46 -18.41 18.81
C MET A 1 5.65 -17.47 18.76
N ASP A 2 5.53 -16.33 18.10
CA ASP A 2 6.59 -15.32 17.98
C ASP A 2 6.01 -13.95 18.33
N GLU A 3 6.42 -13.38 19.48
CA GLU A 3 5.91 -12.10 19.99
C GLU A 3 6.59 -10.87 19.36
N ARG A 4 7.61 -11.07 18.52
CA ARG A 4 8.27 -9.99 17.83
C ARG A 4 7.29 -9.22 16.95
N PRO A 5 7.41 -7.90 16.82
CA PRO A 5 6.47 -7.10 16.08
C PRO A 5 6.59 -7.32 14.55
N ILE A 6 5.54 -6.93 13.84
CA ILE A 6 5.55 -6.78 12.39
C ILE A 6 5.98 -5.35 12.07
N GLY A 7 7.00 -5.20 11.23
CA GLY A 7 7.36 -3.90 10.66
C GLY A 7 6.49 -3.58 9.44
N VAL A 8 6.04 -2.34 9.34
CA VAL A 8 5.32 -1.84 8.17
C VAL A 8 5.89 -0.48 7.80
N PHE A 9 6.27 -0.26 6.54
CA PHE A 9 6.63 1.08 6.12
C PHE A 9 5.95 1.53 4.82
N ASP A 10 5.82 2.84 4.72
CA ASP A 10 5.32 3.56 3.55
C ASP A 10 6.10 4.87 3.38
N SER A 11 5.96 5.49 2.22
CA SER A 11 6.54 6.80 1.96
C SER A 11 5.94 7.94 2.82
N GLY A 12 4.82 7.71 3.49
CA GLY A 12 4.16 8.75 4.29
C GLY A 12 3.04 8.19 5.17
N LEU A 13 1.84 8.70 5.02
CA LEU A 13 0.65 8.33 5.83
C LEU A 13 -0.15 7.17 5.25
N GLY A 14 -0.08 7.00 3.93
CA GLY A 14 -0.98 6.10 3.21
C GLY A 14 -0.93 4.66 3.68
N GLY A 15 0.25 4.17 4.08
CA GLY A 15 0.45 2.81 4.58
C GLY A 15 -0.37 2.45 5.83
N LEU A 16 -0.90 3.43 6.55
CA LEU A 16 -1.82 3.20 7.65
C LEU A 16 -3.11 2.48 7.21
N THR A 17 -3.50 2.57 5.94
CA THR A 17 -4.59 1.74 5.39
C THR A 17 -4.24 0.26 5.44
N ALA A 18 -3.01 -0.12 5.12
CA ALA A 18 -2.55 -1.51 5.25
C ALA A 18 -2.44 -1.94 6.72
N VAL A 19 -1.99 -1.06 7.62
CA VAL A 19 -1.99 -1.30 9.08
C VAL A 19 -3.40 -1.60 9.58
N ARG A 20 -4.41 -0.84 9.16
CA ARG A 20 -5.83 -1.10 9.47
C ARG A 20 -6.25 -2.51 9.06
N GLU A 21 -5.90 -2.94 7.86
CA GLU A 21 -6.22 -4.27 7.36
C GLU A 21 -5.49 -5.38 8.14
N ILE A 22 -4.19 -5.17 8.47
CA ILE A 22 -3.44 -6.12 9.31
C ILE A 22 -4.13 -6.27 10.67
N ARG A 23 -4.47 -5.19 11.34
CA ARG A 23 -5.14 -5.23 12.66
C ARG A 23 -6.49 -5.93 12.61
N SER A 24 -7.24 -5.75 11.53
CA SER A 24 -8.54 -6.41 11.35
C SER A 24 -8.43 -7.93 11.32
N ILE A 25 -7.38 -8.48 10.71
CA ILE A 25 -7.24 -9.94 10.49
C ILE A 25 -6.20 -10.59 11.39
N LEU A 26 -5.34 -9.80 12.03
CA LEU A 26 -4.25 -10.19 12.93
C LEU A 26 -4.28 -9.33 14.22
N PRO A 27 -5.37 -9.38 15.00
CA PRO A 27 -5.59 -8.44 16.12
C PRO A 27 -4.62 -8.62 17.31
N PHE A 28 -3.88 -9.72 17.34
CA PHE A 28 -2.93 -10.02 18.41
C PHE A 28 -1.48 -9.61 18.08
N GLU A 29 -1.22 -9.16 16.84
CA GLU A 29 0.11 -8.77 16.40
C GLU A 29 0.47 -7.35 16.85
N ASN A 30 1.69 -7.19 17.37
CA ASN A 30 2.29 -5.88 17.55
C ASN A 30 2.78 -5.34 16.21
N ILE A 31 2.53 -4.07 15.94
CA ILE A 31 2.91 -3.43 14.68
C ILE A 31 3.78 -2.21 14.97
N ILE A 32 4.91 -2.12 14.29
CA ILE A 32 5.74 -0.93 14.23
C ILE A 32 5.60 -0.36 12.82
N TYR A 33 4.96 0.80 12.73
CA TYR A 33 4.79 1.52 11.48
C TYR A 33 5.82 2.64 11.35
N PHE A 34 6.38 2.79 10.17
CA PHE A 34 7.22 3.92 9.80
C PHE A 34 6.70 4.60 8.53
N GLY A 35 6.46 5.91 8.61
CA GLY A 35 6.14 6.78 7.49
C GLY A 35 7.29 7.72 7.18
N ASP A 36 7.88 7.64 5.98
CA ASP A 36 8.99 8.50 5.56
C ASP A 36 8.51 9.87 5.04
N THR A 37 7.86 10.60 5.92
CA THR A 37 7.14 11.85 5.64
C THR A 37 8.04 13.00 5.21
N SER A 38 9.31 13.04 5.64
CA SER A 38 10.25 14.11 5.28
C SER A 38 10.68 14.08 3.80
N ARG A 39 10.52 12.91 3.13
CA ARG A 39 11.03 12.69 1.77
C ARG A 39 9.94 12.46 0.71
N VAL A 40 8.67 12.64 1.08
CA VAL A 40 7.54 12.56 0.14
C VAL A 40 7.63 13.67 -0.93
N PRO A 41 7.06 13.45 -2.13
CA PRO A 41 6.42 12.22 -2.60
C PRO A 41 7.42 11.26 -3.26
N TYR A 42 7.23 9.95 -3.09
CA TYR A 42 8.04 8.91 -3.74
C TYR A 42 7.64 8.67 -5.21
N GLY A 43 6.40 8.94 -5.57
CA GLY A 43 5.83 8.61 -6.88
C GLY A 43 6.49 9.28 -8.09
N GLY A 44 7.33 10.29 -7.88
CA GLY A 44 8.11 10.98 -8.91
C GLY A 44 9.61 10.70 -8.87
N ARG A 45 10.10 9.92 -7.90
CA ARG A 45 11.55 9.68 -7.70
C ARG A 45 12.11 8.65 -8.68
N SER A 46 13.45 8.71 -8.88
CA SER A 46 14.16 7.69 -9.62
C SER A 46 14.28 6.40 -8.81
N ARG A 47 14.53 5.27 -9.49
CA ARG A 47 14.67 3.97 -8.85
C ARG A 47 15.83 3.93 -7.85
N GLU A 48 16.95 4.60 -8.16
CA GLU A 48 18.12 4.69 -7.30
C GLU A 48 17.80 5.40 -5.98
N ILE A 49 17.06 6.51 -6.05
CA ILE A 49 16.62 7.26 -4.87
C ILE A 49 15.63 6.42 -4.06
N LEU A 50 14.67 5.76 -4.70
CA LEU A 50 13.73 4.86 -4.02
C LEU A 50 14.44 3.74 -3.28
N LEU A 51 15.45 3.11 -3.90
CA LEU A 51 16.23 2.05 -3.27
C LEU A 51 17.04 2.56 -2.08
N LYS A 52 17.65 3.75 -2.20
CA LYS A 52 18.37 4.38 -1.09
C LYS A 52 17.44 4.60 0.11
N TYR A 53 16.29 5.22 -0.11
CA TYR A 53 15.34 5.52 0.95
C TYR A 53 14.79 4.24 1.59
N ALA A 54 14.35 3.29 0.76
CA ALA A 54 13.81 2.04 1.26
C ALA A 54 14.81 1.20 2.08
N ARG A 55 16.12 1.25 1.77
CA ARG A 55 17.15 0.62 2.59
C ARG A 55 17.26 1.24 3.97
N GLN A 56 17.19 2.56 4.07
CA GLN A 56 17.20 3.28 5.35
C GLN A 56 15.95 2.93 6.17
N ASP A 57 14.76 2.91 5.53
CA ASP A 57 13.50 2.54 6.17
C ASP A 57 13.53 1.11 6.72
N VAL A 58 14.07 0.17 5.93
CA VAL A 58 14.27 -1.23 6.36
C VAL A 58 15.27 -1.32 7.51
N HIS A 59 16.39 -0.59 7.44
CA HIS A 59 17.40 -0.58 8.49
C HIS A 59 16.82 -0.06 9.82
N PHE A 60 16.06 1.03 9.77
CA PHE A 60 15.37 1.56 10.94
C PHE A 60 14.44 0.51 11.57
N LEU A 61 13.55 -0.10 10.78
CA LEU A 61 12.60 -1.08 11.29
C LEU A 61 13.27 -2.35 11.82
N ARG A 62 14.36 -2.78 11.23
CA ARG A 62 15.14 -3.93 11.75
C ARG A 62 15.78 -3.68 13.11
N SER A 63 15.94 -2.43 13.54
CA SER A 63 16.44 -2.13 14.89
C SER A 63 15.49 -2.57 16.02
N PHE A 64 14.24 -2.91 15.68
CA PHE A 64 13.21 -3.37 16.63
C PHE A 64 13.05 -4.89 16.70
N ASP A 65 13.98 -5.67 16.13
CA ASP A 65 13.87 -7.14 16.07
C ASP A 65 12.51 -7.62 15.54
N ILE A 66 12.08 -7.08 14.42
CA ILE A 66 10.81 -7.45 13.78
C ILE A 66 10.86 -8.87 13.18
N LYS A 67 9.74 -9.60 13.17
CA LYS A 67 9.63 -10.96 12.62
C LYS A 67 9.30 -11.00 11.13
N ALA A 68 8.69 -9.95 10.61
CA ALA A 68 8.36 -9.79 9.19
C ALA A 68 8.26 -8.29 8.86
N LEU A 69 8.43 -7.93 7.60
CA LEU A 69 8.30 -6.57 7.10
C LEU A 69 7.31 -6.51 5.95
N LEU A 70 6.32 -5.61 6.04
CA LEU A 70 5.43 -5.27 4.94
C LEU A 70 5.83 -3.92 4.34
N VAL A 71 6.21 -3.93 3.07
CA VAL A 71 6.38 -2.72 2.26
C VAL A 71 5.01 -2.31 1.73
N ALA A 72 4.31 -1.45 2.49
CA ALA A 72 2.96 -1.01 2.13
C ALA A 72 2.97 -0.07 0.92
N CYS A 73 4.05 0.70 0.71
CA CYS A 73 4.20 1.63 -0.39
C CYS A 73 4.18 0.92 -1.75
N GLY A 74 3.15 1.19 -2.57
CA GLY A 74 3.03 0.67 -3.93
C GLY A 74 4.20 1.08 -4.83
N THR A 75 4.72 2.30 -4.64
CA THR A 75 5.87 2.80 -5.40
C THR A 75 7.15 2.02 -5.07
N VAL A 76 7.44 1.76 -3.80
CA VAL A 76 8.61 0.98 -3.39
C VAL A 76 8.45 -0.47 -3.82
N SER A 77 7.28 -1.08 -3.54
CA SER A 77 7.00 -2.48 -3.90
C SER A 77 7.13 -2.75 -5.40
N SER A 78 6.72 -1.82 -6.25
CA SER A 78 6.78 -2.01 -7.71
C SER A 78 8.15 -1.72 -8.31
N ASN A 79 9.04 -0.99 -7.62
CA ASN A 79 10.31 -0.57 -8.19
C ASN A 79 11.54 -1.29 -7.60
N VAL A 80 11.55 -1.57 -6.29
CA VAL A 80 12.78 -2.00 -5.59
C VAL A 80 12.60 -3.14 -4.60
N LEU A 81 11.40 -3.71 -4.46
CA LEU A 81 11.15 -4.82 -3.53
C LEU A 81 12.10 -6.03 -3.73
N PRO A 82 12.42 -6.47 -4.97
CA PRO A 82 13.30 -7.61 -5.16
C PRO A 82 14.72 -7.40 -4.62
N GLU A 83 15.23 -6.15 -4.60
CA GLU A 83 16.51 -5.81 -4.01
C GLU A 83 16.47 -5.96 -2.50
N LEU A 84 15.44 -5.39 -1.86
CA LEU A 84 15.26 -5.46 -0.41
C LEU A 84 15.15 -6.92 0.06
N GLN A 85 14.43 -7.75 -0.69
CA GLN A 85 14.28 -9.18 -0.38
C GLN A 85 15.60 -9.95 -0.48
N ARG A 86 16.45 -9.63 -1.48
CA ARG A 86 17.76 -10.29 -1.63
C ARG A 86 18.78 -9.86 -0.58
N GLU A 87 18.61 -8.65 -0.03
CA GLU A 87 19.54 -8.05 0.95
C GLU A 87 19.19 -8.40 2.40
N SER A 88 18.14 -9.18 2.63
CA SER A 88 17.62 -9.45 3.97
C SER A 88 17.23 -10.90 4.18
N ASP A 89 17.60 -11.43 5.35
CA ASP A 89 17.12 -12.75 5.83
C ASP A 89 15.70 -12.66 6.42
N LEU A 90 15.23 -11.45 6.69
CA LEU A 90 13.87 -11.20 7.18
C LEU A 90 12.87 -11.39 6.04
N PRO A 91 11.71 -12.04 6.28
CA PRO A 91 10.62 -12.06 5.33
C PRO A 91 10.13 -10.65 5.00
N ILE A 92 10.35 -10.20 3.76
CA ILE A 92 9.89 -8.90 3.27
C ILE A 92 8.79 -9.13 2.23
N LEU A 93 7.60 -8.64 2.52
CA LEU A 93 6.44 -8.73 1.64
C LEU A 93 6.14 -7.37 1.01
N GLY A 94 5.54 -7.38 -0.17
CA GLY A 94 5.08 -6.17 -0.86
C GLY A 94 3.62 -6.30 -1.29
N VAL A 95 3.11 -5.27 -1.93
CA VAL A 95 1.68 -5.18 -2.29
C VAL A 95 1.36 -5.64 -3.72
N VAL A 96 2.37 -5.78 -4.59
CA VAL A 96 2.14 -6.05 -6.02
C VAL A 96 1.62 -7.47 -6.26
N GLU A 97 2.36 -8.48 -5.80
CA GLU A 97 2.01 -9.88 -6.05
C GLU A 97 0.63 -10.27 -5.48
N PRO A 98 0.30 -9.98 -4.21
CA PRO A 98 -1.01 -10.36 -3.67
C PRO A 98 -2.16 -9.63 -4.36
N ALA A 99 -1.97 -8.38 -4.78
CA ALA A 99 -2.98 -7.65 -5.57
C ALA A 99 -3.19 -8.28 -6.95
N CYS A 100 -2.12 -8.67 -7.64
CA CYS A 100 -2.19 -9.35 -8.92
C CYS A 100 -2.89 -10.71 -8.81
N ARG A 101 -2.54 -11.52 -7.81
CA ARG A 101 -3.18 -12.81 -7.52
C ARG A 101 -4.69 -12.66 -7.28
N ARG A 102 -5.07 -11.66 -6.51
CA ARG A 102 -6.49 -11.37 -6.25
C ARG A 102 -7.22 -10.87 -7.50
N ALA A 103 -6.59 -10.00 -8.28
CA ALA A 103 -7.17 -9.50 -9.52
C ALA A 103 -7.40 -10.63 -10.53
N LEU A 104 -6.42 -11.52 -10.68
CA LEU A 104 -6.56 -12.69 -11.54
C LEU A 104 -7.71 -13.61 -11.11
N ALA A 105 -7.87 -13.82 -9.81
CA ALA A 105 -8.99 -14.62 -9.28
C ALA A 105 -10.36 -13.94 -9.41
N ALA A 106 -10.42 -12.63 -9.60
CA ALA A 106 -11.66 -11.86 -9.72
C ALA A 106 -12.09 -11.64 -11.18
N THR A 107 -11.14 -11.44 -12.07
CA THR A 107 -11.43 -11.11 -13.47
C THR A 107 -12.04 -12.29 -14.23
N ARG A 108 -13.02 -12.01 -15.06
CA ARG A 108 -13.63 -12.95 -16.02
C ARG A 108 -13.27 -12.57 -17.45
N SER A 109 -13.13 -11.26 -17.71
CA SER A 109 -12.78 -10.73 -19.01
C SER A 109 -11.29 -10.84 -19.34
N LYS A 110 -10.45 -11.14 -18.35
CA LYS A 110 -8.99 -11.03 -18.39
C LYS A 110 -8.47 -9.63 -18.74
N ARG A 111 -9.31 -8.63 -18.56
CA ARG A 111 -8.97 -7.20 -18.73
C ARG A 111 -8.96 -6.54 -17.37
N VAL A 112 -7.76 -6.31 -16.84
CA VAL A 112 -7.52 -5.76 -15.51
C VAL A 112 -7.06 -4.31 -15.63
N GLY A 113 -7.77 -3.41 -14.97
CA GLY A 113 -7.32 -2.03 -14.78
C GLY A 113 -6.33 -1.90 -13.63
N LEU A 114 -5.42 -0.96 -13.75
CA LEU A 114 -4.52 -0.54 -12.68
C LEU A 114 -4.55 0.98 -12.55
N ILE A 115 -4.84 1.47 -11.35
CA ILE A 115 -4.57 2.87 -10.98
C ILE A 115 -3.44 2.90 -9.96
N ALA A 116 -2.44 3.75 -10.18
CA ALA A 116 -1.26 3.82 -9.32
C ALA A 116 -0.53 5.17 -9.48
N THR A 117 0.58 5.34 -8.76
CA THR A 117 1.50 6.46 -8.98
C THR A 117 2.20 6.33 -10.34
N ALA A 118 2.71 7.46 -10.86
CA ALA A 118 3.44 7.45 -12.13
C ALA A 118 4.66 6.52 -12.10
N ALA A 119 5.40 6.44 -10.99
CA ALA A 119 6.54 5.53 -10.86
C ALA A 119 6.10 4.06 -10.85
N SER A 120 4.99 3.71 -10.20
CA SER A 120 4.46 2.35 -10.19
C SER A 120 4.02 1.92 -11.59
N VAL A 121 3.31 2.77 -12.33
CA VAL A 121 2.90 2.48 -13.71
C VAL A 121 4.12 2.33 -14.62
N ARG A 122 5.08 3.27 -14.56
CA ARG A 122 6.30 3.16 -15.37
C ARG A 122 7.15 1.93 -15.07
N SER A 123 7.08 1.40 -13.86
CA SER A 123 7.83 0.19 -13.49
C SER A 123 7.40 -1.04 -14.28
N GLY A 124 6.16 -1.12 -14.73
CA GLY A 124 5.59 -2.30 -15.39
C GLY A 124 5.53 -3.55 -14.49
N ALA A 125 5.63 -3.39 -13.16
CA ALA A 125 5.70 -4.52 -12.24
C ALA A 125 4.40 -5.33 -12.19
N TYR A 126 3.26 -4.65 -12.18
CA TYR A 126 1.95 -5.31 -12.17
C TYR A 126 1.71 -6.08 -13.47
N GLU A 127 2.04 -5.48 -14.61
CA GLU A 127 1.92 -6.09 -15.94
C GLU A 127 2.79 -7.35 -16.03
N ARG A 128 4.06 -7.26 -15.63
CA ARG A 128 4.96 -8.43 -15.63
C ARG A 128 4.50 -9.51 -14.66
N THR A 129 4.01 -9.15 -13.48
CA THR A 129 3.54 -10.10 -12.48
C THR A 129 2.29 -10.83 -12.95
N LEU A 130 1.31 -10.13 -13.52
CA LEU A 130 0.09 -10.72 -14.08
C LEU A 130 0.42 -11.61 -15.29
N ALA A 131 1.25 -11.14 -16.21
CA ALA A 131 1.67 -11.92 -17.37
C ALA A 131 2.43 -13.20 -17.01
N ALA A 132 3.20 -13.18 -15.91
CA ALA A 132 3.87 -14.38 -15.40
C ALA A 132 2.89 -15.39 -14.75
N MET A 133 1.76 -14.94 -14.23
CA MET A 133 0.71 -15.78 -13.66
C MET A 133 -0.26 -16.32 -14.72
N ASP A 134 -0.63 -15.47 -15.68
CA ASP A 134 -1.52 -15.81 -16.80
C ASP A 134 -1.22 -14.90 -18.00
N GLY A 135 -0.64 -15.48 -19.04
CA GLY A 135 -0.21 -14.75 -20.24
C GLY A 135 -1.36 -14.15 -21.08
N ASP A 136 -2.61 -14.54 -20.83
CA ASP A 136 -3.79 -14.02 -21.55
C ASP A 136 -4.34 -12.74 -20.91
N VAL A 137 -3.86 -12.34 -19.72
CA VAL A 137 -4.35 -11.14 -19.03
C VAL A 137 -3.80 -9.87 -19.68
N THR A 138 -4.70 -8.97 -20.02
CA THR A 138 -4.37 -7.62 -20.48
C THR A 138 -4.49 -6.63 -19.33
N VAL A 139 -3.43 -5.86 -19.07
CA VAL A 139 -3.43 -4.81 -18.05
C VAL A 139 -3.54 -3.44 -18.69
N ILE A 140 -4.49 -2.65 -18.26
CA ILE A 140 -4.67 -1.26 -18.69
C ILE A 140 -4.33 -0.36 -17.50
N ALA A 141 -3.11 0.22 -17.52
CA ALA A 141 -2.59 1.00 -16.42
C ALA A 141 -2.80 2.51 -16.62
N ARG A 142 -3.18 3.19 -15.54
CA ARG A 142 -3.34 4.65 -15.50
C ARG A 142 -2.63 5.24 -14.29
N ALA A 143 -1.74 6.20 -14.54
CA ALA A 143 -1.18 7.02 -13.48
C ALA A 143 -2.20 8.07 -13.02
N CYS A 144 -2.40 8.20 -11.69
CA CYS A 144 -3.36 9.12 -11.09
C CYS A 144 -2.65 10.08 -10.12
N PRO A 145 -1.83 11.03 -10.62
CA PRO A 145 -0.96 11.86 -9.78
C PRO A 145 -1.71 12.80 -8.82
N LEU A 146 -2.95 13.18 -9.12
CA LEU A 146 -3.74 14.08 -8.29
C LEU A 146 -4.47 13.38 -7.14
N PHE A 147 -4.62 12.06 -7.14
CA PHE A 147 -5.38 11.37 -6.10
C PHE A 147 -4.73 11.50 -4.72
N VAL A 148 -3.40 11.32 -4.61
CA VAL A 148 -2.69 11.44 -3.34
C VAL A 148 -2.85 12.84 -2.74
N PRO A 149 -2.49 13.95 -3.42
CA PRO A 149 -2.65 15.27 -2.84
C PRO A 149 -4.11 15.65 -2.54
N LEU A 150 -5.08 15.17 -3.30
CA LEU A 150 -6.49 15.40 -2.99
C LEU A 150 -6.91 14.68 -1.69
N VAL A 151 -6.52 13.42 -1.52
CA VAL A 151 -6.79 12.66 -0.29
C VAL A 151 -6.16 13.34 0.93
N GLU A 152 -4.90 13.73 0.85
CA GLU A 152 -4.18 14.42 1.94
C GLU A 152 -4.77 15.77 2.28
N ASN A 153 -5.45 16.43 1.33
CA ASN A 153 -6.22 17.66 1.56
C ASN A 153 -7.70 17.42 1.91
N GLY A 154 -8.08 16.20 2.32
CA GLY A 154 -9.43 15.87 2.76
C GLY A 154 -10.49 15.76 1.65
N ARG A 155 -10.07 15.78 0.38
CA ARG A 155 -10.92 15.75 -0.81
C ARG A 155 -11.06 14.31 -1.34
N TYR A 156 -11.84 13.46 -0.65
CA TYR A 156 -11.96 12.05 -1.01
C TYR A 156 -13.38 11.47 -0.87
N ARG A 157 -14.37 12.31 -0.52
CA ARG A 157 -15.73 11.84 -0.28
C ARG A 157 -16.61 12.00 -1.51
N VAL A 158 -17.59 11.14 -1.66
CA VAL A 158 -18.68 11.30 -2.62
C VAL A 158 -19.43 12.62 -2.34
N GLY A 159 -19.79 13.34 -3.40
CA GLY A 159 -20.39 14.68 -3.33
C GLY A 159 -19.37 15.82 -3.40
N ASP A 160 -18.08 15.54 -3.30
CA ASP A 160 -17.03 16.53 -3.55
C ASP A 160 -16.73 16.59 -5.06
N CYS A 161 -17.17 17.67 -5.70
CA CYS A 161 -17.07 17.84 -7.14
C CYS A 161 -15.63 17.81 -7.67
N VAL A 162 -14.63 18.16 -6.87
CA VAL A 162 -13.22 18.18 -7.30
C VAL A 162 -12.73 16.74 -7.48
N ILE A 163 -12.86 15.89 -6.45
CA ILE A 163 -12.42 14.50 -6.56
C ILE A 163 -13.24 13.72 -7.58
N GLU A 164 -14.55 13.96 -7.67
CA GLU A 164 -15.39 13.29 -8.66
C GLU A 164 -15.00 13.64 -10.09
N THR A 165 -14.68 14.91 -10.37
CA THR A 165 -14.22 15.34 -11.70
C THR A 165 -12.90 14.67 -12.07
N VAL A 166 -11.92 14.70 -11.15
CA VAL A 166 -10.61 14.07 -11.37
C VAL A 166 -10.73 12.55 -11.49
N ALA A 167 -11.61 11.93 -10.69
CA ALA A 167 -11.86 10.49 -10.77
C ALA A 167 -12.43 10.10 -12.14
N ARG A 168 -13.40 10.85 -12.66
CA ARG A 168 -13.94 10.60 -14.02
C ARG A 168 -12.87 10.73 -15.08
N GLU A 169 -12.06 11.77 -15.04
CA GLU A 169 -10.96 11.98 -16.00
C GLU A 169 -10.01 10.78 -16.06
N TYR A 170 -9.70 10.18 -14.91
CA TYR A 170 -8.78 9.03 -14.86
C TYR A 170 -9.46 7.70 -15.14
N LEU A 171 -10.70 7.51 -14.71
CA LEU A 171 -11.34 6.19 -14.68
C LEU A 171 -12.27 5.91 -15.87
N GLU A 172 -12.93 6.92 -16.46
CA GLU A 172 -13.79 6.71 -17.63
C GLU A 172 -13.04 6.09 -18.82
N PRO A 173 -11.79 6.48 -19.13
CA PRO A 173 -11.02 5.78 -20.17
C PRO A 173 -10.76 4.30 -19.84
N LEU A 174 -10.50 3.96 -18.56
CA LEU A 174 -10.32 2.57 -18.15
C LEU A 174 -11.63 1.76 -18.26
N LYS A 175 -12.74 2.40 -17.91
CA LYS A 175 -14.07 1.79 -18.04
C LYS A 175 -14.43 1.51 -19.49
N ALA A 176 -14.07 2.41 -20.41
CA ALA A 176 -14.29 2.25 -21.85
C ALA A 176 -13.50 1.07 -22.43
N GLU A 177 -12.38 0.69 -21.83
CA GLU A 177 -11.60 -0.49 -22.19
C GLU A 177 -12.24 -1.82 -21.79
N GLY A 178 -13.39 -1.80 -21.11
CA GLY A 178 -14.13 -3.00 -20.72
C GLY A 178 -13.45 -3.84 -19.64
N ILE A 179 -12.73 -3.20 -18.73
CA ILE A 179 -12.17 -3.89 -17.55
C ILE A 179 -13.30 -4.33 -16.61
N ASP A 180 -13.16 -5.47 -15.98
CA ASP A 180 -14.07 -5.98 -14.93
C ASP A 180 -13.43 -6.05 -13.55
N THR A 181 -12.16 -5.72 -13.46
CA THR A 181 -11.37 -5.72 -12.22
C THR A 181 -10.41 -4.54 -12.25
N LEU A 182 -10.31 -3.80 -11.14
CA LEU A 182 -9.44 -2.63 -10.99
C LEU A 182 -8.57 -2.77 -9.75
N ILE A 183 -7.24 -2.80 -9.95
CA ILE A 183 -6.27 -2.76 -8.87
C ILE A 183 -6.05 -1.32 -8.42
N MET A 184 -6.26 -1.06 -7.13
CA MET A 184 -5.92 0.19 -6.45
C MET A 184 -4.48 0.10 -5.93
N GLY A 185 -3.51 0.46 -6.77
CA GLY A 185 -2.07 0.26 -6.55
C GLY A 185 -1.38 1.35 -5.73
N CYS A 186 -2.11 2.08 -4.89
CA CYS A 186 -1.57 3.09 -3.99
C CYS A 186 -2.28 3.05 -2.64
N THR A 187 -1.53 3.24 -1.56
CA THR A 187 -2.00 3.19 -0.18
C THR A 187 -3.06 4.24 0.18
N HIS A 188 -3.15 5.33 -0.56
CA HIS A 188 -4.17 6.37 -0.37
C HIS A 188 -5.53 6.00 -0.98
N TYR A 189 -5.55 5.13 -1.99
CA TYR A 189 -6.74 4.90 -2.80
C TYR A 189 -7.88 4.16 -2.08
N PRO A 190 -7.66 3.39 -1.00
CA PRO A 190 -8.77 2.85 -0.20
C PRO A 190 -9.69 3.93 0.42
N LEU A 191 -9.20 5.19 0.58
CA LEU A 191 -10.06 6.30 1.00
C LEU A 191 -10.97 6.79 -0.14
N LEU A 192 -10.60 6.52 -1.40
CA LEU A 192 -11.36 6.87 -2.60
C LEU A 192 -12.30 5.75 -3.06
N GLU A 193 -12.39 4.63 -2.32
CA GLU A 193 -13.10 3.42 -2.75
C GLU A 193 -14.54 3.72 -3.21
N GLU A 194 -15.29 4.53 -2.46
CA GLU A 194 -16.67 4.91 -2.79
C GLU A 194 -16.74 5.74 -4.09
N VAL A 195 -15.84 6.71 -4.26
CA VAL A 195 -15.77 7.55 -5.47
C VAL A 195 -15.38 6.71 -6.68
N VAL A 196 -14.39 5.84 -6.53
CA VAL A 196 -13.93 4.93 -7.60
C VAL A 196 -15.05 3.96 -7.98
N ALA A 197 -15.73 3.36 -7.00
CA ALA A 197 -16.86 2.45 -7.22
C ALA A 197 -18.01 3.15 -7.96
N GLN A 198 -18.32 4.40 -7.61
CA GLN A 198 -19.37 5.18 -8.28
C GLN A 198 -19.06 5.41 -9.76
N VAL A 199 -17.81 5.74 -10.11
CA VAL A 199 -17.40 5.99 -11.50
C VAL A 199 -17.35 4.68 -12.29
N MET A 200 -16.73 3.65 -11.72
CA MET A 200 -16.54 2.36 -12.40
C MET A 200 -17.87 1.59 -12.55
N GLY A 201 -18.75 1.71 -11.58
CA GLY A 201 -20.03 0.99 -11.54
C GLY A 201 -19.92 -0.43 -10.97
N PRO A 202 -21.07 -1.11 -10.77
CA PRO A 202 -21.13 -2.38 -10.03
C PRO A 202 -20.53 -3.59 -10.78
N GLY A 203 -20.21 -3.42 -12.06
CA GLY A 203 -19.59 -4.47 -12.89
C GLY A 203 -18.09 -4.62 -12.72
N VAL A 204 -17.43 -3.72 -11.95
CA VAL A 204 -15.98 -3.72 -11.76
C VAL A 204 -15.64 -4.06 -10.31
N THR A 205 -14.86 -5.12 -10.12
CA THR A 205 -14.34 -5.51 -8.81
C THR A 205 -13.14 -4.64 -8.46
N LEU A 206 -13.18 -3.95 -7.32
CA LEU A 206 -12.05 -3.20 -6.80
C LEU A 206 -11.14 -4.11 -5.97
N VAL A 207 -9.82 -4.00 -6.18
CA VAL A 207 -8.80 -4.75 -5.46
C VAL A 207 -7.92 -3.79 -4.67
N ASP A 208 -8.11 -3.76 -3.35
CA ASP A 208 -7.25 -3.03 -2.42
C ASP A 208 -5.94 -3.80 -2.22
N SER A 209 -4.82 -3.22 -2.67
CA SER A 209 -3.50 -3.85 -2.61
C SER A 209 -3.03 -4.07 -1.17
N GLY A 210 -3.34 -3.14 -0.25
CA GLY A 210 -2.98 -3.24 1.18
C GLY A 210 -3.73 -4.37 1.87
N ALA A 211 -5.02 -4.52 1.61
CA ALA A 211 -5.84 -5.61 2.15
C ALA A 211 -5.34 -6.99 1.67
N GLN A 212 -4.92 -7.10 0.40
CA GLN A 212 -4.38 -8.36 -0.11
C GLN A 212 -2.99 -8.67 0.49
N ALA A 213 -2.16 -7.66 0.68
CA ALA A 213 -0.86 -7.82 1.33
C ALA A 213 -1.00 -8.24 2.80
N ALA A 214 -1.98 -7.69 3.52
CA ALA A 214 -2.27 -8.13 4.89
C ALA A 214 -2.67 -9.62 4.96
N ARG A 215 -3.46 -10.11 4.00
CA ARG A 215 -3.82 -11.54 3.89
C ARG A 215 -2.59 -12.42 3.61
N GLN A 216 -1.76 -12.02 2.65
CA GLN A 216 -0.52 -12.75 2.36
C GLN A 216 0.43 -12.77 3.57
N LEU A 217 0.51 -11.67 4.33
CA LEU A 217 1.28 -11.62 5.57
C LEU A 217 0.76 -12.64 6.58
N LYS A 218 -0.56 -12.72 6.78
CA LYS A 218 -1.18 -13.72 7.64
C LYS A 218 -0.84 -15.15 7.21
N ASP A 219 -0.97 -15.44 5.91
CA ASP A 219 -0.65 -16.76 5.37
C ASP A 219 0.83 -17.11 5.60
N SER A 220 1.74 -16.15 5.37
CA SER A 220 3.17 -16.32 5.62
C SER A 220 3.47 -16.60 7.09
N LEU A 221 2.92 -15.82 8.01
CA LEU A 221 3.11 -16.03 9.46
C LEU A 221 2.51 -17.37 9.91
N THR A 222 1.39 -17.79 9.34
CA THR A 222 0.76 -19.10 9.63
C THR A 222 1.66 -20.24 9.21
N VAL A 223 2.21 -20.21 8.00
CA VAL A 223 3.10 -21.26 7.48
C VAL A 223 4.37 -21.43 8.31
N HIS A 224 4.87 -20.31 8.87
CA HIS A 224 6.09 -20.31 9.70
C HIS A 224 5.83 -20.49 11.20
N ASP A 225 4.58 -20.76 11.62
CA ASP A 225 4.16 -20.85 13.04
C ASP A 225 4.58 -19.61 13.86
N ALA A 226 4.51 -18.44 13.23
CA ALA A 226 4.98 -17.16 13.75
C ALA A 226 3.85 -16.22 14.22
N LEU A 227 2.60 -16.71 14.28
CA LEU A 227 1.48 -15.92 14.78
C LEU A 227 1.56 -15.70 16.30
N CYS A 228 1.21 -14.50 16.74
CA CYS A 228 0.93 -14.18 18.14
C CYS A 228 -0.55 -14.49 18.46
N SER A 229 -0.84 -15.06 19.64
CA SER A 229 -2.21 -15.53 19.97
C SER A 229 -2.73 -15.13 21.34
N GLU A 230 -1.90 -14.55 22.22
CA GLU A 230 -2.26 -14.46 23.63
C GLU A 230 -2.64 -13.05 24.12
N ARG A 231 -2.41 -12.00 23.33
CA ARG A 231 -2.59 -10.63 23.81
C ARG A 231 -2.98 -9.70 22.66
N GLN A 232 -3.94 -8.83 22.88
CA GLN A 232 -4.27 -7.81 21.87
C GLN A 232 -3.02 -6.98 21.56
N GLY A 233 -2.65 -6.97 20.27
CA GLY A 233 -1.49 -6.26 19.78
C GLY A 233 -1.67 -4.75 19.80
N GLY A 234 -0.54 -4.04 19.92
CA GLY A 234 -0.45 -2.60 19.86
C GLY A 234 0.09 -2.08 18.52
N ILE A 235 -0.06 -0.77 18.31
CA ILE A 235 0.62 -0.07 17.22
C ILE A 235 1.55 0.97 17.82
N THR A 236 2.78 1.03 17.31
CA THR A 236 3.69 2.16 17.51
C THR A 236 3.92 2.85 16.16
N LEU A 237 3.71 4.16 16.12
CA LEU A 237 3.85 4.97 14.92
C LEU A 237 5.13 5.79 14.97
N TYR A 238 5.91 5.71 13.91
CA TYR A 238 7.09 6.55 13.67
C TYR A 238 6.94 7.32 12.37
N ALA A 239 7.48 8.54 12.34
CA ALA A 239 7.58 9.35 11.13
C ALA A 239 8.93 10.06 11.07
N SER A 240 9.46 10.29 9.87
CA SER A 240 10.71 11.04 9.69
C SER A 240 10.54 12.54 9.82
N ASP A 241 9.32 13.05 9.74
CA ASP A 241 8.92 14.44 10.03
C ASP A 241 7.45 14.43 10.46
N ILE A 242 7.15 15.08 11.58
CA ILE A 242 5.77 15.21 12.09
C ILE A 242 5.24 16.59 11.71
N THR A 243 4.67 16.68 10.51
CA THR A 243 3.91 17.89 10.13
C THR A 243 2.59 17.96 10.91
N GLY A 244 2.06 19.19 11.10
CA GLY A 244 0.80 19.38 11.84
C GLY A 244 -0.39 18.57 11.31
N ASP A 245 -0.35 18.16 10.05
CA ASP A 245 -1.42 17.39 9.41
C ASP A 245 -1.36 15.89 9.70
N PHE A 246 -0.19 15.35 10.12
CA PHE A 246 -0.06 13.92 10.40
C PHE A 246 -1.07 13.45 11.45
N GLY A 247 -1.13 14.15 12.59
CA GLY A 247 -2.05 13.80 13.68
C GLY A 247 -3.53 13.92 13.29
N ALA A 248 -3.87 14.83 12.39
CA ALA A 248 -5.24 15.04 11.90
C ALA A 248 -5.66 13.99 10.85
N LEU A 249 -4.71 13.52 10.04
CA LEU A 249 -4.98 12.61 8.93
C LEU A 249 -4.86 11.13 9.34
N ALA A 250 -3.92 10.77 10.20
CA ALA A 250 -3.69 9.38 10.61
C ALA A 250 -4.96 8.65 11.07
N PRO A 251 -5.86 9.26 11.89
CA PRO A 251 -7.13 8.63 12.25
C PRO A 251 -8.04 8.29 11.08
N GLN A 252 -7.96 9.06 9.98
CA GLN A 252 -8.80 8.84 8.79
C GLN A 252 -8.34 7.60 8.01
N PHE A 253 -7.03 7.37 7.94
CA PHE A 253 -6.45 6.20 7.30
C PHE A 253 -6.63 4.94 8.16
N LEU A 254 -6.46 5.04 9.48
CA LEU A 254 -6.67 3.94 10.43
C LEU A 254 -8.14 3.60 10.66
N ARG A 255 -9.06 4.57 10.47
CA ARG A 255 -10.48 4.52 10.90
C ARG A 255 -10.65 4.32 12.41
N GLU A 256 -9.67 4.72 13.19
CA GLU A 256 -9.67 4.72 14.65
C GLU A 256 -8.74 5.83 15.17
N PRO A 257 -8.79 6.19 16.47
CA PRO A 257 -7.84 7.14 17.05
C PRO A 257 -6.40 6.66 16.84
N ALA A 258 -5.56 7.53 16.29
CA ALA A 258 -4.15 7.22 16.10
C ALA A 258 -3.40 7.34 17.45
N PRO A 259 -2.46 6.42 17.79
CA PRO A 259 -1.55 6.62 18.88
C PRO A 259 -0.62 7.82 18.63
N GLN A 260 0.10 8.23 19.68
CA GLN A 260 1.12 9.27 19.53
C GLN A 260 2.17 8.84 18.50
N VAL A 261 2.51 9.75 17.61
CA VAL A 261 3.56 9.54 16.62
C VAL A 261 4.90 9.96 17.21
N LEU A 262 5.91 9.14 16.99
CA LEU A 262 7.28 9.38 17.42
C LEU A 262 8.11 9.82 16.20
N GLU A 263 8.81 10.93 16.34
CA GLU A 263 9.72 11.42 15.31
C GLU A 263 11.05 10.68 15.34
N VAL A 264 11.60 10.39 14.16
CA VAL A 264 12.89 9.74 13.99
C VAL A 264 13.72 10.43 12.90
N ASP A 265 14.98 10.70 13.22
CA ASP A 265 15.96 11.15 12.23
C ASP A 265 16.39 9.95 11.37
N ILE A 266 15.76 9.79 10.22
CA ILE A 266 15.99 8.65 9.33
C ILE A 266 17.37 8.68 8.66
N ASP A 267 18.03 9.83 8.61
CA ASP A 267 19.36 9.95 8.01
C ASP A 267 20.46 9.31 8.87
N LYS A 268 20.14 8.87 10.10
CA LYS A 268 21.03 8.07 10.94
C LYS A 268 21.07 6.59 10.58
N TYR A 269 20.19 6.14 9.73
CA TYR A 269 20.04 4.75 9.27
C TYR A 269 20.37 4.63 7.79
#